data_c9530f544fe2a9e0b366b0e838117a9a
#
_entry.id   c9530f544fe2a9e0b366b0e838117a9a
#
_cell.length_a   1.000
_cell.length_b   1.000
_cell.length_c   1.000
_cell.angle_alpha   90.00
_cell.angle_beta   90.00
_cell.angle_gamma   90.00
#
_symmetry.space_group_name_H-M   'P 1'
#
loop_
_entity.id
_entity.type
_entity.pdbx_description
1 polymer ?
#
loop_
_entity_poly.entity_id
_entity_poly.type
_entity_poly.pdbx_seq_one_letter_code
_entity_poly.pdbx_strand_id
1 'polypeptide(L)'
;MPYTVEQIAMALGAQAVGAISLSVTSVAEPADARSDQLALAMKPEFAKGLNAGAAKVAMMWEGADWQSYGLEAAILAARPRFAMSSLSKMMSPYANPAPGVHPSAVVDPSVALDPSVSVGPLTVIEAGAKIGADSIIGAQVFIGAGAVLGEGAFLREGVKIGAGVKIG
;
A
#
# COMPACT_ATOMS: atom_id res chain seq x y z
N MET A 1 10.10 -4.00 3.22
CA MET A 1 10.45 -4.52 4.57
C MET A 1 9.50 -5.67 4.88
N PRO A 2 9.92 -6.73 5.59
CA PRO A 2 9.01 -7.79 6.01
C PRO A 2 8.07 -7.29 7.10
N TYR A 3 6.83 -7.81 7.12
CA TYR A 3 5.83 -7.55 8.15
C TYR A 3 5.46 -8.86 8.83
N THR A 4 5.22 -8.84 10.14
CA THR A 4 4.71 -10.03 10.83
C THR A 4 3.23 -10.23 10.54
N VAL A 5 2.76 -11.49 10.66
CA VAL A 5 1.34 -11.84 10.53
C VAL A 5 0.48 -10.99 11.47
N GLU A 6 0.95 -10.78 12.70
CA GLU A 6 0.27 -9.94 13.69
C GLU A 6 0.13 -8.48 13.24
N GLN A 7 1.22 -7.89 12.72
CA GLN A 7 1.21 -6.50 12.22
C GLN A 7 0.23 -6.32 11.06
N ILE A 8 0.21 -7.29 10.14
CA ILE A 8 -0.72 -7.27 9.01
C ILE A 8 -2.15 -7.39 9.50
N ALA A 9 -2.45 -8.38 10.36
CA ALA A 9 -3.80 -8.58 10.86
C ALA A 9 -4.32 -7.36 11.63
N MET A 10 -3.49 -6.73 12.45
CA MET A 10 -3.83 -5.50 13.18
C MET A 10 -4.16 -4.35 12.21
N ALA A 11 -3.33 -4.13 11.18
CA ALA A 11 -3.56 -3.09 10.18
C ALA A 11 -4.84 -3.31 9.34
N LEU A 12 -5.24 -4.57 9.18
CA LEU A 12 -6.44 -4.97 8.44
C LEU A 12 -7.71 -5.06 9.30
N GLY A 13 -7.60 -4.92 10.62
CA GLY A 13 -8.70 -5.21 11.55
C GLY A 13 -9.17 -6.68 11.47
N ALA A 14 -8.25 -7.61 11.21
CA ALA A 14 -8.49 -9.03 11.04
C ALA A 14 -7.90 -9.83 12.21
N GLN A 15 -8.30 -11.10 12.33
CA GLN A 15 -7.78 -11.99 13.35
C GLN A 15 -6.53 -12.72 12.84
N ALA A 16 -5.44 -12.68 13.61
CA ALA A 16 -4.26 -13.51 13.39
C ALA A 16 -4.36 -14.81 14.19
N VAL A 17 -4.00 -15.95 13.58
CA VAL A 17 -4.00 -17.27 14.23
C VAL A 17 -2.75 -18.07 13.85
N GLY A 18 -2.32 -18.97 14.72
CA GLY A 18 -1.11 -19.79 14.52
C GLY A 18 0.18 -19.06 14.93
N ALA A 19 1.26 -19.24 14.18
CA ALA A 19 2.56 -18.62 14.42
C ALA A 19 2.58 -17.14 13.97
N ILE A 20 1.94 -16.26 14.73
CA ILE A 20 1.70 -14.85 14.38
C ILE A 20 2.97 -14.00 14.26
N SER A 21 4.10 -14.48 14.80
CA SER A 21 5.41 -13.83 14.68
C SER A 21 6.11 -14.09 13.35
N LEU A 22 5.60 -15.00 12.52
CA LEU A 22 6.14 -15.23 11.19
C LEU A 22 6.07 -13.94 10.35
N SER A 23 7.13 -13.71 9.59
CA SER A 23 7.23 -12.53 8.72
C SER A 23 7.04 -12.91 7.27
N VAL A 24 6.34 -12.04 6.54
CA VAL A 24 6.16 -12.15 5.09
C VAL A 24 6.66 -10.90 4.38
N THR A 25 7.16 -11.06 3.18
CA THR A 25 7.83 -10.00 2.40
C THR A 25 6.91 -9.37 1.35
N SER A 26 5.94 -10.14 0.86
CA SER A 26 5.01 -9.74 -0.19
C SER A 26 3.78 -10.63 -0.20
N VAL A 27 2.86 -10.36 -1.12
CA VAL A 27 1.66 -11.16 -1.35
C VAL A 27 1.76 -11.91 -2.67
N ALA A 28 1.08 -13.05 -2.77
CA ALA A 28 0.99 -13.82 -4.00
C ALA A 28 -0.33 -14.59 -4.11
N GLU A 29 -0.65 -15.05 -5.33
CA GLU A 29 -1.72 -16.02 -5.54
C GLU A 29 -1.37 -17.34 -4.84
N PRO A 30 -2.37 -18.07 -4.29
CA PRO A 30 -2.11 -19.27 -3.49
C PRO A 30 -1.25 -20.32 -4.17
N ALA A 31 -1.42 -20.53 -5.47
CA ALA A 31 -0.70 -21.56 -6.22
C ALA A 31 0.78 -21.21 -6.49
N ASP A 32 1.10 -19.89 -6.51
CA ASP A 32 2.44 -19.40 -6.85
C ASP A 32 3.20 -18.86 -5.62
N ALA A 33 2.55 -18.87 -4.45
CA ALA A 33 3.09 -18.29 -3.25
C ALA A 33 4.29 -19.08 -2.71
N ARG A 34 5.38 -18.37 -2.43
CA ARG A 34 6.58 -18.90 -1.78
C ARG A 34 6.41 -18.91 -0.26
N SER A 35 7.33 -19.58 0.44
CA SER A 35 7.32 -19.71 1.90
C SER A 35 7.46 -18.38 2.67
N ASP A 36 7.98 -17.33 2.03
CA ASP A 36 8.15 -16.00 2.56
C ASP A 36 7.03 -15.02 2.14
N GLN A 37 5.98 -15.52 1.51
CA GLN A 37 4.88 -14.71 0.99
C GLN A 37 3.54 -15.03 1.66
N LEU A 38 2.67 -14.03 1.75
CA LEU A 38 1.28 -14.18 2.18
C LEU A 38 0.42 -14.62 1.00
N ALA A 39 -0.14 -15.82 1.04
CA ALA A 39 -1.05 -16.31 0.03
C ALA A 39 -2.46 -15.69 0.18
N LEU A 40 -3.05 -15.24 -0.91
CA LEU A 40 -4.37 -14.59 -0.91
C LEU A 40 -5.51 -15.58 -1.17
N ALA A 41 -5.81 -16.44 -0.21
CA ALA A 41 -6.83 -17.48 -0.27
C ALA A 41 -8.18 -17.03 0.31
N MET A 42 -8.71 -15.89 -0.16
CA MET A 42 -9.86 -15.21 0.44
C MET A 42 -11.22 -15.87 0.21
N LYS A 43 -11.26 -16.96 -0.56
CA LYS A 43 -12.47 -17.79 -0.79
C LYS A 43 -12.07 -19.26 -0.90
N PRO A 44 -13.02 -20.20 -0.60
CA PRO A 44 -12.75 -21.64 -0.69
C PRO A 44 -12.22 -22.10 -2.06
N GLU A 45 -12.67 -21.47 -3.12
CA GLU A 45 -12.23 -21.78 -4.49
C GLU A 45 -10.74 -21.47 -4.72
N PHE A 46 -10.22 -20.38 -4.12
CA PHE A 46 -8.82 -20.01 -4.22
C PHE A 46 -7.92 -20.81 -3.26
N ALA A 47 -8.48 -21.24 -2.11
CA ALA A 47 -7.74 -22.03 -1.13
C ALA A 47 -7.23 -23.37 -1.68
N LYS A 48 -7.87 -23.91 -2.72
CA LYS A 48 -7.40 -25.13 -3.42
C LYS A 48 -5.99 -24.96 -4.00
N GLY A 49 -5.62 -23.73 -4.37
CA GLY A 49 -4.28 -23.41 -4.89
C GLY A 49 -3.17 -23.51 -3.83
N LEU A 50 -3.50 -23.45 -2.53
CA LEU A 50 -2.51 -23.54 -1.46
C LEU A 50 -1.72 -24.85 -1.49
N ASN A 51 -2.34 -25.95 -1.96
CA ASN A 51 -1.69 -27.24 -2.07
C ASN A 51 -0.61 -27.31 -3.17
N ALA A 52 -0.65 -26.36 -4.12
CA ALA A 52 0.35 -26.28 -5.20
C ALA A 52 1.46 -25.28 -4.88
N GLY A 53 1.19 -24.30 -4.02
CA GLY A 53 2.15 -23.31 -3.56
C GLY A 53 3.01 -23.82 -2.39
N ALA A 54 3.89 -22.96 -1.90
CA ALA A 54 4.76 -23.23 -0.76
C ALA A 54 4.50 -22.24 0.41
N ALA A 55 3.37 -21.54 0.40
CA ALA A 55 3.04 -20.55 1.43
C ALA A 55 2.91 -21.20 2.82
N LYS A 56 3.49 -20.55 3.82
CA LYS A 56 3.33 -20.88 5.23
C LYS A 56 2.20 -20.09 5.89
N VAL A 57 1.85 -18.96 5.27
CA VAL A 57 0.86 -18.02 5.77
C VAL A 57 -0.15 -17.71 4.67
N ALA A 58 -1.44 -17.69 5.02
CA ALA A 58 -2.49 -17.28 4.09
C ALA A 58 -3.47 -16.29 4.74
N MET A 59 -4.01 -15.40 3.91
CA MET A 59 -5.17 -14.61 4.24
C MET A 59 -6.42 -15.34 3.76
N MET A 60 -7.34 -15.61 4.67
CA MET A 60 -8.50 -16.43 4.43
C MET A 60 -9.79 -15.75 4.95
N TRP A 61 -10.94 -16.33 4.67
CA TRP A 61 -12.23 -15.89 5.21
C TRP A 61 -12.37 -16.28 6.68
N GLU A 62 -13.24 -15.60 7.38
CA GLU A 62 -13.58 -15.91 8.77
C GLU A 62 -14.13 -17.33 8.91
N GLY A 63 -13.61 -18.08 9.89
CA GLY A 63 -14.00 -19.49 10.13
C GLY A 63 -13.36 -20.51 9.18
N ALA A 64 -12.38 -20.13 8.36
CA ALA A 64 -11.64 -21.08 7.53
C ALA A 64 -10.84 -22.07 8.38
N ASP A 65 -10.88 -23.36 8.00
CA ASP A 65 -10.00 -24.39 8.57
C ASP A 65 -8.62 -24.33 7.90
N TRP A 66 -7.83 -23.31 8.31
CA TRP A 66 -6.53 -23.02 7.76
C TRP A 66 -5.49 -24.12 8.00
N GLN A 67 -5.67 -24.90 9.08
CA GLN A 67 -4.75 -25.99 9.45
C GLN A 67 -4.82 -27.14 8.45
N SER A 68 -5.98 -27.39 7.87
CA SER A 68 -6.18 -28.45 6.86
C SER A 68 -5.35 -28.22 5.59
N TYR A 69 -4.89 -26.99 5.34
CA TYR A 69 -4.02 -26.64 4.22
C TYR A 69 -2.52 -26.68 4.55
N GLY A 70 -2.15 -27.14 5.76
CA GLY A 70 -0.73 -27.24 6.17
C GLY A 70 -0.06 -25.88 6.47
N LEU A 71 -0.83 -24.84 6.68
CA LEU A 71 -0.32 -23.51 7.00
C LEU A 71 0.21 -23.44 8.44
N GLU A 72 1.24 -22.62 8.67
CA GLU A 72 1.78 -22.34 10.01
C GLU A 72 1.03 -21.18 10.70
N ALA A 73 0.46 -20.26 9.92
CA ALA A 73 -0.37 -19.17 10.41
C ALA A 73 -1.40 -18.73 9.37
N ALA A 74 -2.45 -18.04 9.83
CA ALA A 74 -3.43 -17.43 8.94
C ALA A 74 -3.92 -16.08 9.46
N ILE A 75 -4.39 -15.24 8.54
CA ILE A 75 -5.11 -14.00 8.79
C ILE A 75 -6.55 -14.21 8.38
N LEU A 76 -7.46 -14.22 9.34
CA LEU A 76 -8.89 -14.46 9.10
C LEU A 76 -9.62 -13.12 9.01
N ALA A 77 -10.10 -12.79 7.81
CA ALA A 77 -10.74 -11.51 7.54
C ALA A 77 -12.24 -11.69 7.30
N ALA A 78 -13.08 -10.96 8.06
CA ALA A 78 -14.53 -10.95 7.87
C ALA A 78 -14.95 -10.32 6.53
N ARG A 79 -14.15 -9.37 6.02
CA ARG A 79 -14.38 -8.69 4.74
C ARG A 79 -13.11 -8.69 3.88
N PRO A 80 -12.76 -9.81 3.24
CA PRO A 80 -11.48 -9.97 2.56
C PRO A 80 -11.20 -8.92 1.47
N ARG A 81 -12.22 -8.51 0.70
CA ARG A 81 -12.04 -7.48 -0.34
C ARG A 81 -11.69 -6.11 0.21
N PHE A 82 -12.21 -5.75 1.37
CA PHE A 82 -11.90 -4.48 2.03
C PHE A 82 -10.47 -4.51 2.59
N ALA A 83 -10.07 -5.64 3.14
CA ALA A 83 -8.72 -5.87 3.64
C ALA A 83 -7.65 -5.73 2.54
N MET A 84 -7.95 -6.08 1.28
CA MET A 84 -7.03 -5.95 0.14
C MET A 84 -6.55 -4.51 -0.09
N SER A 85 -7.41 -3.52 0.05
CA SER A 85 -7.03 -2.11 -0.15
C SER A 85 -5.97 -1.67 0.86
N SER A 86 -6.16 -2.00 2.13
CA SER A 86 -5.21 -1.70 3.21
C SER A 86 -3.92 -2.51 3.07
N LEU A 87 -4.03 -3.78 2.67
CA LEU A 87 -2.88 -4.65 2.43
C LEU A 87 -1.99 -4.12 1.29
N SER A 88 -2.60 -3.68 0.19
CA SER A 88 -1.87 -3.10 -0.93
C SER A 88 -1.10 -1.84 -0.55
N LYS A 89 -1.70 -0.98 0.28
CA LYS A 89 -1.01 0.21 0.82
C LYS A 89 0.17 -0.19 1.72
N MET A 90 -0.05 -1.14 2.63
CA MET A 90 0.96 -1.57 3.59
C MET A 90 2.16 -2.27 2.93
N MET A 91 1.89 -3.14 1.95
CA MET A 91 2.90 -3.93 1.25
C MET A 91 3.43 -3.28 -0.03
N SER A 92 3.06 -2.03 -0.28
CA SER A 92 3.63 -1.27 -1.39
C SER A 92 5.16 -1.24 -1.26
N PRO A 93 5.92 -1.60 -2.31
CA PRO A 93 7.38 -1.48 -2.30
C PRO A 93 7.82 -0.01 -2.26
N TYR A 94 6.89 0.89 -2.48
CA TYR A 94 7.12 2.32 -2.39
C TYR A 94 7.02 2.74 -0.92
N ALA A 95 8.17 3.08 -0.33
CA ALA A 95 8.19 3.64 1.01
C ALA A 95 7.25 4.85 1.07
N ASN A 96 6.37 4.89 2.07
CA ASN A 96 5.68 6.12 2.41
C ASN A 96 6.73 7.09 2.96
N PRO A 97 7.15 8.10 2.20
CA PRO A 97 8.08 9.10 2.72
C PRO A 97 7.41 9.82 3.89
N ALA A 98 8.20 10.24 4.85
CA ALA A 98 7.70 11.10 5.92
C ALA A 98 7.06 12.36 5.31
N PRO A 99 5.91 12.83 5.83
CA PRO A 99 5.33 14.08 5.40
C PRO A 99 6.31 15.24 5.48
N GLY A 100 6.18 16.17 4.54
CA GLY A 100 7.01 17.36 4.48
C GLY A 100 7.58 17.64 3.09
N VAL A 101 8.19 18.79 2.95
CA VAL A 101 8.78 19.26 1.68
C VAL A 101 10.29 19.08 1.74
N HIS A 102 10.87 18.37 0.77
CA HIS A 102 12.32 18.22 0.69
C HIS A 102 12.99 19.58 0.45
N PRO A 103 14.13 19.90 1.12
CA PRO A 103 14.77 21.22 1.03
C PRO A 103 15.16 21.66 -0.39
N SER A 104 15.36 20.72 -1.31
CA SER A 104 15.67 21.02 -2.71
C SER A 104 14.42 21.12 -3.61
N ALA A 105 13.23 20.99 -3.08
CA ALA A 105 12.00 21.22 -3.84
C ALA A 105 11.73 22.73 -3.93
N VAL A 106 11.18 23.15 -5.05
CA VAL A 106 10.74 24.54 -5.28
C VAL A 106 9.22 24.57 -5.30
N VAL A 107 8.65 25.14 -4.26
CA VAL A 107 7.18 25.29 -4.13
C VAL A 107 6.86 26.78 -4.12
N ASP A 108 5.98 27.19 -5.03
CA ASP A 108 5.55 28.59 -5.08
C ASP A 108 4.87 29.00 -3.76
N PRO A 109 5.14 30.19 -3.22
CA PRO A 109 4.59 30.64 -1.95
C PRO A 109 3.06 30.70 -1.89
N SER A 110 2.37 30.76 -3.03
CA SER A 110 0.90 30.72 -3.10
C SER A 110 0.29 29.33 -2.91
N VAL A 111 1.13 28.28 -2.89
CA VAL A 111 0.69 26.89 -2.73
C VAL A 111 0.62 26.52 -1.26
N ALA A 112 -0.59 26.35 -0.74
CA ALA A 112 -0.81 25.82 0.59
C ALA A 112 -0.80 24.29 0.54
N LEU A 113 0.17 23.67 1.17
CA LEU A 113 0.25 22.21 1.32
C LEU A 113 -0.32 21.77 2.65
N ASP A 114 -1.12 20.70 2.63
CA ASP A 114 -1.54 20.04 3.86
C ASP A 114 -0.33 19.43 4.58
N PRO A 115 -0.26 19.44 5.93
CA PRO A 115 0.85 18.84 6.68
C PRO A 115 1.13 17.37 6.39
N SER A 116 0.14 16.62 5.88
CA SER A 116 0.27 15.21 5.52
C SER A 116 0.96 14.96 4.17
N VAL A 117 1.13 16.01 3.33
CA VAL A 117 1.71 15.90 1.99
C VAL A 117 3.21 15.68 2.07
N SER A 118 3.72 14.77 1.24
CA SER A 118 5.15 14.55 1.06
C SER A 118 5.59 15.04 -0.32
N VAL A 119 6.65 15.87 -0.38
CA VAL A 119 7.23 16.39 -1.63
C VAL A 119 8.70 16.01 -1.71
N GLY A 120 9.03 15.23 -2.71
CA GLY A 120 10.39 14.72 -2.96
C GLY A 120 11.38 15.75 -3.51
N PRO A 121 12.67 15.38 -3.58
CA PRO A 121 13.74 16.28 -4.00
C PRO A 121 13.57 16.73 -5.46
N LEU A 122 14.02 17.96 -5.73
CA LEU A 122 14.04 18.57 -7.07
C LEU A 122 12.68 18.69 -7.74
N THR A 123 11.61 18.61 -6.96
CA THR A 123 10.23 18.79 -7.44
C THR A 123 9.91 20.28 -7.53
N VAL A 124 9.18 20.66 -8.58
CA VAL A 124 8.74 22.05 -8.80
C VAL A 124 7.20 22.07 -8.79
N ILE A 125 6.64 22.93 -7.97
CA ILE A 125 5.19 23.18 -7.89
C ILE A 125 4.94 24.66 -8.13
N GLU A 126 4.26 24.95 -9.22
CA GLU A 126 4.02 26.34 -9.66
C GLU A 126 2.81 26.98 -8.97
N ALA A 127 2.67 28.28 -9.19
CA ALA A 127 1.68 29.15 -8.56
C ALA A 127 0.24 28.63 -8.69
N GLY A 128 -0.53 28.70 -7.60
CA GLY A 128 -1.95 28.37 -7.56
C GLY A 128 -2.27 26.88 -7.74
N ALA A 129 -1.27 25.99 -7.77
CA ALA A 129 -1.51 24.57 -7.74
C ALA A 129 -2.15 24.16 -6.40
N LYS A 130 -3.06 23.17 -6.45
CA LYS A 130 -3.76 22.63 -5.27
C LYS A 130 -3.45 21.15 -5.14
N ILE A 131 -2.93 20.74 -4.00
CA ILE A 131 -2.53 19.37 -3.70
C ILE A 131 -3.39 18.86 -2.54
N GLY A 132 -4.16 17.81 -2.78
CA GLY A 132 -5.00 17.20 -1.74
C GLY A 132 -4.16 16.56 -0.62
N ALA A 133 -4.77 16.42 0.56
CA ALA A 133 -4.14 15.78 1.72
C ALA A 133 -3.66 14.37 1.40
N ASP A 134 -2.71 13.86 2.21
CA ASP A 134 -2.11 12.52 2.08
C ASP A 134 -1.48 12.22 0.72
N SER A 135 -1.20 13.26 -0.09
CA SER A 135 -0.56 13.10 -1.39
C SER A 135 0.95 12.89 -1.25
N ILE A 136 1.49 12.02 -2.11
CA ILE A 136 2.91 11.72 -2.20
C ILE A 136 3.41 12.16 -3.57
N ILE A 137 4.28 13.15 -3.59
CA ILE A 137 4.89 13.69 -4.80
C ILE A 137 6.34 13.23 -4.84
N GLY A 138 6.69 12.40 -5.81
CA GLY A 138 8.03 11.85 -5.98
C GLY A 138 9.09 12.88 -6.31
N ALA A 139 10.32 12.41 -6.54
CA ALA A 139 11.42 13.27 -6.94
C ALA A 139 11.27 13.78 -8.39
N GLN A 140 11.79 15.00 -8.67
CA GLN A 140 11.83 15.58 -10.02
C GLN A 140 10.46 15.69 -10.71
N VAL A 141 9.40 15.79 -9.92
CA VAL A 141 8.04 16.03 -10.43
C VAL A 141 7.87 17.50 -10.79
N PHE A 142 7.14 17.77 -11.86
CA PHE A 142 6.72 19.11 -12.22
C PHE A 142 5.21 19.22 -12.17
N ILE A 143 4.69 20.18 -11.42
CA ILE A 143 3.26 20.49 -11.31
C ILE A 143 3.04 21.93 -11.76
N GLY A 144 2.39 22.08 -12.91
CA GLY A 144 2.17 23.38 -13.54
C GLY A 144 1.14 24.24 -12.81
N ALA A 145 1.18 25.53 -13.12
CA ALA A 145 0.35 26.56 -12.48
C ALA A 145 -1.15 26.21 -12.51
N GLY A 146 -1.82 26.36 -11.37
CA GLY A 146 -3.26 26.10 -11.24
C GLY A 146 -3.69 24.64 -11.40
N ALA A 147 -2.75 23.69 -11.45
CA ALA A 147 -3.11 22.28 -11.46
C ALA A 147 -3.77 21.85 -10.14
N VAL A 148 -4.68 20.87 -10.22
CA VAL A 148 -5.43 20.37 -9.04
C VAL A 148 -5.24 18.86 -8.94
N LEU A 149 -4.71 18.40 -7.81
CA LEU A 149 -4.60 16.98 -7.46
C LEU A 149 -5.55 16.69 -6.30
N GLY A 150 -6.30 15.60 -6.42
CA GLY A 150 -7.18 15.11 -5.36
C GLY A 150 -6.40 14.56 -4.17
N GLU A 151 -7.13 14.17 -3.11
CA GLU A 151 -6.60 13.52 -1.92
C GLU A 151 -5.92 12.20 -2.25
N GLY A 152 -4.79 11.90 -1.57
CA GLY A 152 -4.08 10.65 -1.71
C GLY A 152 -3.43 10.46 -3.09
N ALA A 153 -3.22 11.52 -3.85
CA ALA A 153 -2.54 11.45 -5.15
C ALA A 153 -1.12 10.91 -4.97
N PHE A 154 -0.74 9.93 -5.79
CA PHE A 154 0.58 9.35 -5.79
C PHE A 154 1.27 9.59 -7.13
N LEU A 155 2.18 10.55 -7.18
CA LEU A 155 2.99 10.87 -8.35
C LEU A 155 4.38 10.28 -8.21
N ARG A 156 4.73 9.43 -9.17
CA ARG A 156 6.07 8.84 -9.26
C ARG A 156 7.10 9.87 -9.73
N GLU A 157 8.35 9.47 -9.59
CA GLU A 157 9.51 10.28 -9.98
C GLU A 157 9.43 10.72 -11.45
N GLY A 158 9.74 11.98 -11.72
CA GLY A 158 9.81 12.53 -13.07
C GLY A 158 8.47 12.80 -13.75
N VAL A 159 7.33 12.59 -13.08
CA VAL A 159 6.01 12.92 -13.62
C VAL A 159 5.90 14.42 -13.89
N LYS A 160 5.28 14.79 -15.02
CA LYS A 160 5.03 16.18 -15.41
C LYS A 160 3.54 16.42 -15.62
N ILE A 161 2.98 17.36 -14.87
CA ILE A 161 1.59 17.78 -14.94
C ILE A 161 1.55 19.20 -15.49
N GLY A 162 0.84 19.38 -16.59
CA GLY A 162 0.69 20.70 -17.23
C GLY A 162 -0.19 21.64 -16.40
N ALA A 163 -0.10 22.94 -16.74
CA ALA A 163 -0.90 23.97 -16.08
C ALA A 163 -2.42 23.71 -16.24
N GLY A 164 -3.18 23.94 -15.16
CA GLY A 164 -4.63 23.81 -15.12
C GLY A 164 -5.18 22.37 -15.21
N VAL A 165 -4.33 21.35 -15.25
CA VAL A 165 -4.75 19.93 -15.26
C VAL A 165 -5.43 19.59 -13.94
N LYS A 166 -6.50 18.78 -14.01
CA LYS A 166 -7.22 18.27 -12.84
C LYS A 166 -7.16 16.74 -12.81
N ILE A 167 -6.72 16.20 -11.68
CA ILE A 167 -6.63 14.76 -11.40
C ILE A 167 -7.38 14.54 -10.08
N GLY A 168 -8.41 13.67 -10.11
CA GLY A 168 -9.23 13.34 -8.95
C GLY A 168 -8.97 11.95 -8.42
#